data_58808b9a73b8b283cb2c97b19b8ebf50
#
_entry.id   58808b9a73b8b283cb2c97b19b8ebf50
#
_cell.length_a   1.000
_cell.length_b   1.000
_cell.length_c   1.000
_cell.angle_alpha   90.00
_cell.angle_beta   90.00
_cell.angle_gamma   90.00
#
_symmetry.space_group_name_H-M   'P 1'
#
loop_
_entity.id
_entity.type
_entity.pdbx_description
1 polymer ?
#
loop_
_entity_poly.entity_id
_entity_poly.type
_entity_poly.pdbx_seq_one_letter_code
_entity_poly.pdbx_strand_id
1 'polypeptide(L)'
;MKKQEIRKREKVYSRKRWVARRFVVFLLALLAVNHFMQIGFLLPIQGIRQVEERQGAPHGAVLDRLWTPEIHRTHLVYLTTSEKAVTIADTYLTIYGWTGGFGWSLDCTTGAPLYAGEMTMCRDEQAGTVCCYYGRVEDPAIETVTVSVRGEIYDETTQTACWEEATRLTAEPENFLEWKGHRHFLLSHIITDWPYDSGRHAWAIGYDAAGNVVTEFEILEGTHSYFG
;
A
#
# COMPACT_ATOMS: atom_id res chain seq x y z
N MET A 1 22.64 -47.02 44.82
CA MET A 1 22.13 -45.65 44.66
C MET A 1 22.34 -45.05 43.23
N LYS A 2 23.51 -45.10 42.62
CA LYS A 2 23.77 -44.48 41.27
C LYS A 2 22.81 -44.94 40.15
N LYS A 3 22.41 -46.20 40.07
CA LYS A 3 21.53 -46.73 39.00
C LYS A 3 20.11 -46.17 39.05
N GLN A 4 19.59 -45.85 40.22
CA GLN A 4 18.24 -45.27 40.37
C GLN A 4 18.20 -43.78 39.96
N GLU A 5 19.27 -43.03 40.23
CA GLU A 5 19.37 -41.62 39.81
C GLU A 5 19.50 -41.48 38.30
N ILE A 6 20.28 -42.37 37.64
CA ILE A 6 20.42 -42.35 36.18
C ILE A 6 19.04 -42.62 35.52
N ARG A 7 18.27 -43.62 35.99
CA ARG A 7 16.94 -43.93 35.48
C ARG A 7 15.93 -42.77 35.71
N LYS A 8 16.02 -42.05 36.83
CA LYS A 8 15.19 -40.86 37.05
C LYS A 8 15.51 -39.73 36.10
N ARG A 9 16.83 -39.47 35.82
CA ARG A 9 17.25 -38.46 34.85
C ARG A 9 16.81 -38.81 33.44
N GLU A 10 16.93 -40.06 32.99
CA GLU A 10 16.47 -40.53 31.69
C GLU A 10 14.95 -40.39 31.51
N LYS A 11 14.15 -40.73 32.54
CA LYS A 11 12.68 -40.54 32.50
C LYS A 11 12.29 -39.06 32.40
N VAL A 12 12.95 -38.17 33.09
CA VAL A 12 12.66 -36.74 33.05
C VAL A 12 13.05 -36.14 31.67
N TYR A 13 14.19 -36.59 31.11
CA TYR A 13 14.63 -36.17 29.80
C TYR A 13 13.71 -36.68 28.67
N SER A 14 13.24 -37.88 28.78
CA SER A 14 12.22 -38.47 27.88
C SER A 14 10.90 -37.70 27.92
N ARG A 15 10.44 -37.30 29.11
CA ARG A 15 9.20 -36.54 29.30
C ARG A 15 9.31 -35.13 28.68
N LYS A 16 10.47 -34.44 28.85
CA LYS A 16 10.72 -33.12 28.23
C LYS A 16 10.72 -33.21 26.70
N ARG A 17 11.37 -34.23 26.12
CA ARG A 17 11.36 -34.45 24.67
C ARG A 17 9.95 -34.75 24.14
N TRP A 18 9.17 -35.50 24.87
CA TRP A 18 7.80 -35.81 24.49
C TRP A 18 6.89 -34.56 24.53
N VAL A 19 7.01 -33.71 25.57
CA VAL A 19 6.30 -32.43 25.67
C VAL A 19 6.74 -31.51 24.54
N ALA A 20 8.04 -31.39 24.28
CA ALA A 20 8.55 -30.56 23.18
C ALA A 20 8.00 -31.00 21.81
N ARG A 21 7.95 -32.33 21.54
CA ARG A 21 7.36 -32.85 20.29
C ARG A 21 5.90 -32.49 20.15
N ARG A 22 5.11 -32.64 21.20
CA ARG A 22 3.68 -32.26 21.18
C ARG A 22 3.48 -30.76 20.97
N PHE A 23 4.32 -29.96 21.61
CA PHE A 23 4.29 -28.50 21.43
C PHE A 23 4.61 -28.13 19.97
N VAL A 24 5.61 -28.73 19.36
CA VAL A 24 5.93 -28.52 17.94
C VAL A 24 4.77 -28.95 17.03
N VAL A 25 4.17 -30.12 17.28
CA VAL A 25 3.01 -30.59 16.49
C VAL A 25 1.82 -29.64 16.66
N PHE A 26 1.57 -29.15 17.88
CA PHE A 26 0.52 -28.16 18.13
C PHE A 26 0.78 -26.85 17.40
N LEU A 27 2.01 -26.33 17.42
CA LEU A 27 2.39 -25.14 16.66
C LEU A 27 2.22 -25.33 15.14
N LEU A 28 2.63 -26.48 14.62
CA LEU A 28 2.45 -26.78 13.19
C LEU A 28 0.96 -26.88 12.82
N ALA A 29 0.14 -27.46 13.69
CA ALA A 29 -1.31 -27.52 13.50
C ALA A 29 -1.94 -26.12 13.52
N LEU A 30 -1.53 -25.24 14.45
CA LEU A 30 -1.96 -23.85 14.48
C LEU A 30 -1.57 -23.09 13.22
N LEU A 31 -0.32 -23.25 12.75
CA LEU A 31 0.15 -22.63 11.51
C LEU A 31 -0.64 -23.14 10.29
N ALA A 32 -0.92 -24.44 10.25
CA ALA A 32 -1.74 -25.03 9.19
C ALA A 32 -3.16 -24.45 9.19
N VAL A 33 -3.82 -24.41 10.36
CA VAL A 33 -5.17 -23.82 10.49
C VAL A 33 -5.15 -22.34 10.08
N ASN A 34 -4.16 -21.58 10.58
CA ASN A 34 -4.02 -20.18 10.22
C ASN A 34 -3.86 -19.97 8.70
N HIS A 35 -3.06 -20.81 8.06
CA HIS A 35 -2.85 -20.79 6.61
C HIS A 35 -4.14 -21.15 5.84
N PHE A 36 -4.83 -22.25 6.21
CA PHE A 36 -6.07 -22.66 5.55
C PHE A 36 -7.22 -21.67 5.74
N MET A 37 -7.29 -21.05 6.93
CA MET A 37 -8.33 -20.05 7.22
C MET A 37 -7.99 -18.64 6.72
N GLN A 38 -6.80 -18.43 6.17
CA GLN A 38 -6.29 -17.13 5.71
C GLN A 38 -6.40 -16.01 6.77
N ILE A 39 -6.30 -16.39 8.06
CA ILE A 39 -6.43 -15.45 9.18
C ILE A 39 -5.20 -14.52 9.24
N GLY A 40 -4.01 -15.06 8.92
CA GLY A 40 -2.77 -14.32 8.85
C GLY A 40 -1.66 -15.07 8.11
N PHE A 41 -0.75 -14.34 7.55
CA PHE A 41 0.34 -14.86 6.73
C PHE A 41 1.69 -14.76 7.44
N LEU A 42 2.65 -15.60 7.04
CA LEU A 42 4.01 -15.56 7.58
C LEU A 42 4.81 -14.37 7.04
N LEU A 43 4.54 -13.96 5.80
CA LEU A 43 5.24 -12.87 5.13
C LEU A 43 4.28 -11.76 4.72
N PRO A 44 4.68 -10.49 4.82
CA PRO A 44 3.82 -9.36 4.47
C PRO A 44 3.36 -9.40 3.00
N ILE A 45 4.21 -9.87 2.10
CA ILE A 45 3.88 -9.97 0.67
C ILE A 45 2.68 -10.89 0.40
N GLN A 46 2.43 -11.88 1.24
CA GLN A 46 1.27 -12.77 1.09
C GLN A 46 -0.04 -12.01 1.37
N GLY A 47 -0.01 -11.07 2.33
CA GLY A 47 -1.14 -10.15 2.56
C GLY A 47 -1.42 -9.27 1.35
N ILE A 48 -0.37 -8.76 0.69
CA ILE A 48 -0.51 -7.98 -0.54
C ILE A 48 -1.10 -8.83 -1.68
N ARG A 49 -0.65 -10.09 -1.85
CA ARG A 49 -1.24 -11.00 -2.84
C ARG A 49 -2.73 -11.20 -2.63
N GLN A 50 -3.16 -11.31 -1.39
CA GLN A 50 -4.57 -11.40 -1.05
C GLN A 50 -5.34 -10.12 -1.45
N VAL A 51 -4.74 -8.94 -1.33
CA VAL A 51 -5.37 -7.69 -1.79
C VAL A 51 -5.45 -7.67 -3.32
N GLU A 52 -4.36 -8.00 -4.02
CA GLU A 52 -4.35 -8.10 -5.49
C GLU A 52 -5.45 -9.04 -6.00
N GLU A 53 -5.57 -10.23 -5.40
CA GLU A 53 -6.62 -11.20 -5.73
C GLU A 53 -8.04 -10.65 -5.50
N ARG A 54 -8.27 -9.93 -4.38
CA ARG A 54 -9.57 -9.30 -4.12
C ARG A 54 -9.91 -8.20 -5.12
N GLN A 55 -8.90 -7.50 -5.64
CA GLN A 55 -9.05 -6.47 -6.66
C GLN A 55 -9.10 -7.06 -8.09
N GLY A 56 -8.98 -8.38 -8.25
CA GLY A 56 -8.89 -9.01 -9.56
C GLY A 56 -7.60 -8.69 -10.32
N ALA A 57 -6.63 -8.07 -9.66
CA ALA A 57 -5.36 -7.69 -10.26
C ALA A 57 -4.39 -8.88 -10.33
N PRO A 58 -3.57 -8.97 -11.38
CA PRO A 58 -2.53 -9.98 -11.45
C PRO A 58 -1.43 -9.71 -10.40
N HIS A 59 -0.81 -10.77 -9.90
CA HIS A 59 0.30 -10.64 -8.96
C HIS A 59 1.47 -9.85 -9.59
N GLY A 60 1.75 -8.69 -9.03
CA GLY A 60 2.76 -7.77 -9.53
C GLY A 60 4.16 -8.00 -8.94
N ALA A 61 5.18 -7.47 -9.59
CA ALA A 61 6.50 -7.30 -8.99
C ALA A 61 6.43 -6.19 -7.92
N VAL A 62 7.08 -6.37 -6.80
CA VAL A 62 7.22 -5.32 -5.80
C VAL A 62 8.21 -4.29 -6.32
N LEU A 63 7.77 -3.04 -6.44
CA LEU A 63 8.60 -1.90 -6.83
C LEU A 63 9.15 -1.18 -5.61
N ASP A 64 8.28 -0.93 -4.65
CA ASP A 64 8.63 -0.17 -3.47
C ASP A 64 7.79 -0.60 -2.27
N ARG A 65 8.27 -0.21 -1.09
CA ARG A 65 7.58 -0.40 0.18
C ARG A 65 7.77 0.82 1.06
N LEU A 66 6.69 1.37 1.54
CA LEU A 66 6.69 2.46 2.49
C LEU A 66 6.32 1.94 3.88
N TRP A 67 7.15 2.22 4.87
CA TRP A 67 6.78 1.99 6.26
C TRP A 67 6.04 3.22 6.80
N THR A 68 4.85 3.01 7.32
CA THR A 68 3.96 4.06 7.82
C THR A 68 3.69 3.86 9.31
N PRO A 69 4.70 4.09 10.18
CA PRO A 69 4.58 3.91 11.63
C PRO A 69 3.57 4.87 12.27
N GLU A 70 3.23 5.94 11.56
CA GLU A 70 2.21 6.93 11.94
C GLU A 70 0.83 6.29 12.00
N ILE A 71 0.55 5.31 11.15
CA ILE A 71 -0.72 4.57 11.15
C ILE A 71 -0.69 3.45 12.18
N HIS A 72 0.33 2.61 12.11
CA HIS A 72 0.57 1.52 13.06
C HIS A 72 2.03 1.09 12.99
N ARG A 73 2.64 0.72 14.15
CA ARG A 73 4.08 0.36 14.24
C ARG A 73 4.55 -0.72 13.26
N THR A 74 3.64 -1.57 12.80
CA THR A 74 3.94 -2.69 11.89
C THR A 74 3.18 -2.57 10.57
N HIS A 75 2.80 -1.35 10.18
CA HIS A 75 2.08 -1.09 8.96
C HIS A 75 3.05 -0.86 7.80
N LEU A 76 2.80 -1.53 6.69
CA LEU A 76 3.60 -1.44 5.47
C LEU A 76 2.67 -1.23 4.28
N VAL A 77 3.02 -0.27 3.44
CA VAL A 77 2.39 -0.05 2.14
C VAL A 77 3.33 -0.57 1.06
N TYR A 78 2.79 -1.29 0.11
CA TYR A 78 3.53 -1.82 -1.03
C TYR A 78 2.99 -1.23 -2.32
N LEU A 79 3.91 -0.82 -3.18
CA LEU A 79 3.62 -0.57 -4.58
C LEU A 79 4.05 -1.80 -5.38
N THR A 80 3.11 -2.40 -6.09
CA THR A 80 3.38 -3.53 -6.98
C THR A 80 2.95 -3.21 -8.40
N THR A 81 3.59 -3.82 -9.38
CA THR A 81 3.26 -3.63 -10.80
C THR A 81 3.27 -4.93 -11.57
N SER A 82 2.41 -5.01 -12.55
CA SER A 82 2.37 -6.02 -13.60
C SER A 82 2.30 -5.35 -14.97
N GLU A 83 2.26 -6.12 -16.04
CA GLU A 83 2.09 -5.56 -17.38
C GLU A 83 0.75 -4.82 -17.55
N LYS A 84 -0.27 -5.23 -16.79
CA LYS A 84 -1.64 -4.71 -16.92
C LYS A 84 -2.08 -3.77 -15.82
N ALA A 85 -1.40 -3.79 -14.67
CA ALA A 85 -1.87 -3.08 -13.49
C ALA A 85 -0.74 -2.56 -12.62
N VAL A 86 -1.02 -1.45 -11.94
CA VAL A 86 -0.25 -0.95 -10.80
C VAL A 86 -1.14 -1.01 -9.58
N THR A 87 -0.66 -1.66 -8.53
CA THR A 87 -1.43 -1.84 -7.29
C THR A 87 -0.68 -1.23 -6.13
N ILE A 88 -1.39 -0.42 -5.34
CA ILE A 88 -0.97 -0.03 -4.01
C ILE A 88 -1.79 -0.80 -3.00
N ALA A 89 -1.15 -1.34 -1.99
CA ALA A 89 -1.84 -2.09 -0.95
C ALA A 89 -1.10 -2.00 0.38
N ASP A 90 -1.86 -2.03 1.46
CA ASP A 90 -1.30 -2.07 2.80
C ASP A 90 -1.35 -3.47 3.40
N THR A 91 -0.47 -3.70 4.35
CA THR A 91 -0.44 -4.89 5.19
C THR A 91 0.05 -4.54 6.59
N TYR A 92 -0.44 -5.24 7.59
CA TYR A 92 -0.05 -5.02 8.97
C TYR A 92 0.07 -6.35 9.73
N LEU A 93 0.94 -6.35 10.75
CA LEU A 93 1.18 -7.52 11.56
C LEU A 93 0.18 -7.58 12.72
N THR A 94 -0.52 -8.69 12.81
CA THR A 94 -1.43 -9.04 13.92
C THR A 94 -0.83 -10.16 14.77
N ILE A 95 -1.50 -10.54 15.84
CA ILE A 95 -1.13 -11.72 16.66
C ILE A 95 -1.20 -13.05 15.87
N TYR A 96 -1.90 -13.06 14.75
CA TYR A 96 -2.05 -14.23 13.87
C TYR A 96 -1.06 -14.24 12.70
N GLY A 97 -0.29 -13.17 12.52
CA GLY A 97 0.62 -12.97 11.39
C GLY A 97 0.28 -11.74 10.57
N TRP A 98 0.86 -11.63 9.39
CA TRP A 98 0.59 -10.55 8.47
C TRP A 98 -0.79 -10.68 7.84
N THR A 99 -1.50 -9.58 7.73
CA THR A 99 -2.84 -9.51 7.13
C THR A 99 -2.84 -8.44 6.06
N GLY A 100 -3.41 -8.73 4.88
CA GLY A 100 -3.69 -7.71 3.87
C GLY A 100 -4.81 -6.82 4.38
N GLY A 101 -4.56 -5.53 4.36
CA GLY A 101 -5.54 -4.52 4.70
C GLY A 101 -6.33 -4.08 3.48
N PHE A 102 -6.11 -2.84 3.09
CA PHE A 102 -6.78 -2.18 2.00
C PHE A 102 -5.85 -2.00 0.80
N GLY A 103 -6.39 -1.77 -0.39
CA GLY A 103 -5.58 -1.47 -1.55
C GLY A 103 -6.42 -1.25 -2.80
N TRP A 104 -5.78 -0.61 -3.78
CA TRP A 104 -6.38 -0.25 -5.05
C TRP A 104 -5.47 -0.63 -6.21
N SER A 105 -6.08 -1.00 -7.32
CA SER A 105 -5.37 -1.34 -8.56
C SER A 105 -5.82 -0.43 -9.68
N LEU A 106 -4.86 0.12 -10.41
CA LEU A 106 -5.07 0.87 -11.65
C LEU A 106 -4.94 -0.08 -12.83
N ASP A 107 -5.95 -0.13 -13.68
CA ASP A 107 -5.87 -0.81 -14.97
C ASP A 107 -5.05 0.05 -15.94
N CYS A 108 -3.91 -0.47 -16.36
CA CYS A 108 -2.98 0.20 -17.25
C CYS A 108 -3.08 -0.33 -18.70
N THR A 109 -4.23 -0.86 -19.11
CA THR A 109 -4.44 -1.41 -20.46
C THR A 109 -5.11 -0.44 -21.43
N THR A 110 -5.58 0.72 -20.94
CA THR A 110 -6.36 1.69 -21.73
C THR A 110 -5.53 2.53 -22.69
N GLY A 111 -4.19 2.51 -22.58
CA GLY A 111 -3.28 3.29 -23.43
C GLY A 111 -3.21 4.77 -23.06
N ALA A 112 -3.56 5.15 -21.82
CA ALA A 112 -3.40 6.51 -21.34
C ALA A 112 -1.90 6.87 -21.18
N PRO A 113 -1.50 8.12 -21.41
CA PRO A 113 -0.11 8.55 -21.28
C PRO A 113 0.40 8.51 -19.83
N LEU A 114 -0.50 8.64 -18.87
CA LEU A 114 -0.25 8.64 -17.45
C LEU A 114 -1.42 7.96 -16.72
N TYR A 115 -1.11 7.08 -15.79
CA TYR A 115 -2.06 6.50 -14.83
C TYR A 115 -1.71 6.99 -13.44
N ALA A 116 -2.70 7.45 -12.71
CA ALA A 116 -2.51 7.87 -11.32
C ALA A 116 -3.72 7.50 -10.47
N GLY A 117 -3.45 7.13 -9.22
CA GLY A 117 -4.45 6.81 -8.22
C GLY A 117 -4.04 7.31 -6.86
N GLU A 118 -5.00 7.30 -5.95
CA GLU A 118 -4.82 7.68 -4.56
C GLU A 118 -5.23 6.55 -3.64
N MET A 119 -4.47 6.36 -2.57
CA MET A 119 -4.86 5.55 -1.41
C MET A 119 -4.74 6.39 -0.15
N THR A 120 -5.86 6.56 0.53
CA THR A 120 -5.95 7.30 1.78
C THR A 120 -6.02 6.34 2.95
N MET A 121 -5.19 6.59 3.96
CA MET A 121 -5.14 5.82 5.19
C MET A 121 -5.35 6.76 6.37
N CYS A 122 -6.51 6.62 7.01
CA CYS A 122 -6.81 7.39 8.21
C CYS A 122 -6.23 6.70 9.43
N ARG A 123 -5.55 7.47 10.26
CA ARG A 123 -5.28 7.13 11.65
C ARG A 123 -6.43 7.65 12.50
N ASP A 124 -6.36 7.52 13.84
CA ASP A 124 -7.31 8.18 14.72
C ASP A 124 -7.29 9.72 14.49
N GLU A 125 -8.35 10.40 14.90
CA GLU A 125 -8.62 11.82 14.59
C GLU A 125 -7.48 12.80 14.93
N GLN A 126 -6.50 12.39 15.75
CA GLN A 126 -5.41 13.27 16.21
C GLN A 126 -4.10 13.13 15.41
N ALA A 127 -3.95 12.10 14.62
CA ALA A 127 -2.66 11.77 14.00
C ALA A 127 -2.57 12.10 12.51
N GLY A 128 -3.66 12.61 11.93
CA GLY A 128 -3.73 12.99 10.53
C GLY A 128 -4.01 11.81 9.59
N THR A 129 -4.11 12.13 8.33
CA THR A 129 -4.39 11.20 7.23
C THR A 129 -3.15 11.07 6.37
N VAL A 130 -2.70 9.84 6.15
CA VAL A 130 -1.63 9.56 5.19
C VAL A 130 -2.25 9.33 3.81
N CYS A 131 -1.85 10.13 2.86
CA CYS A 131 -2.25 10.03 1.46
C CYS A 131 -1.07 9.52 0.64
N CYS A 132 -1.29 8.46 -0.11
CA CYS A 132 -0.33 7.90 -1.04
C CYS A 132 -0.86 8.07 -2.46
N TYR A 133 -0.11 8.76 -3.29
CA TYR A 133 -0.37 8.92 -4.72
C TYR A 133 0.59 8.05 -5.48
N TYR A 134 0.09 7.26 -6.41
CA TYR A 134 0.87 6.27 -7.12
C TYR A 134 0.44 6.19 -8.57
N GLY A 135 1.33 5.69 -9.42
CA GLY A 135 0.97 5.56 -10.81
C GLY A 135 2.06 5.03 -11.73
N ARG A 136 1.77 5.08 -13.03
CA ARG A 136 2.64 4.64 -14.10
C ARG A 136 2.62 5.63 -15.26
N VAL A 137 3.81 5.96 -15.75
CA VAL A 137 4.04 6.83 -16.89
C VAL A 137 4.28 5.96 -18.11
N GLU A 138 3.43 6.09 -19.12
CA GLU A 138 3.54 5.36 -20.40
C GLU A 138 4.15 6.25 -21.50
N ASP A 139 3.82 7.55 -21.50
CA ASP A 139 4.36 8.45 -22.50
C ASP A 139 5.82 8.84 -22.16
N PRO A 140 6.79 8.53 -23.03
CA PRO A 140 8.19 8.90 -22.80
C PRO A 140 8.42 10.42 -22.78
N ALA A 141 7.51 11.23 -23.31
CA ALA A 141 7.61 12.69 -23.30
C ALA A 141 7.40 13.28 -21.88
N ILE A 142 6.74 12.54 -20.98
CA ILE A 142 6.55 13.01 -19.60
C ILE A 142 7.83 12.82 -18.83
N GLU A 143 8.50 13.89 -18.44
CA GLU A 143 9.72 13.88 -17.63
C GLU A 143 9.41 13.98 -16.12
N THR A 144 8.34 14.69 -15.76
CA THR A 144 7.98 14.97 -14.37
C THR A 144 6.49 14.74 -14.16
N VAL A 145 6.12 14.17 -13.02
CA VAL A 145 4.72 14.03 -12.62
C VAL A 145 4.48 14.80 -11.34
N THR A 146 3.50 15.70 -11.37
CA THR A 146 3.05 16.45 -10.20
C THR A 146 1.66 16.05 -9.79
N VAL A 147 1.46 15.84 -8.49
CA VAL A 147 0.14 15.72 -7.88
C VAL A 147 -0.19 17.01 -7.15
N SER A 148 -1.19 17.73 -7.65
CA SER A 148 -1.71 18.96 -7.05
C SER A 148 -2.95 18.62 -6.24
N VAL A 149 -2.86 18.76 -4.92
CA VAL A 149 -3.98 18.51 -4.00
C VAL A 149 -4.67 19.84 -3.71
N ARG A 150 -5.96 19.90 -4.00
CA ARG A 150 -6.76 21.13 -3.91
C ARG A 150 -7.95 20.94 -2.99
N GLY A 151 -8.31 22.01 -2.28
CA GLY A 151 -9.52 22.14 -1.52
C GLY A 151 -10.43 23.20 -2.09
N GLU A 152 -11.73 23.04 -1.91
CA GLU A 152 -12.70 24.05 -2.31
C GLU A 152 -12.86 25.08 -1.21
N ILE A 153 -12.73 26.35 -1.58
CA ILE A 153 -13.04 27.50 -0.73
C ILE A 153 -14.32 28.13 -1.25
N TYR A 154 -15.26 28.36 -0.39
CA TYR A 154 -16.45 29.11 -0.70
C TYR A 154 -16.23 30.59 -0.37
N ASP A 155 -16.17 31.44 -1.38
CA ASP A 155 -16.13 32.88 -1.21
C ASP A 155 -17.55 33.42 -0.97
N GLU A 156 -17.86 33.75 0.27
CA GLU A 156 -19.17 34.29 0.67
C GLU A 156 -19.50 35.62 -0.04
N THR A 157 -18.47 36.38 -0.47
CA THR A 157 -18.65 37.70 -1.10
C THR A 157 -19.10 37.55 -2.54
N THR A 158 -18.54 36.62 -3.27
CA THR A 158 -18.85 36.35 -4.68
C THR A 158 -19.90 35.26 -4.85
N GLN A 159 -20.22 34.50 -3.78
CA GLN A 159 -21.04 33.31 -3.78
C GLN A 159 -20.55 32.26 -4.79
N THR A 160 -19.25 32.17 -4.99
CA THR A 160 -18.60 31.21 -5.90
C THR A 160 -17.66 30.31 -5.14
N ALA A 161 -17.65 29.03 -5.51
CA ALA A 161 -16.62 28.11 -5.08
C ALA A 161 -15.37 28.24 -5.97
N CYS A 162 -14.21 28.29 -5.37
CA CYS A 162 -12.94 28.25 -6.08
C CYS A 162 -12.01 27.19 -5.48
N TRP A 163 -11.13 26.66 -6.32
CA TRP A 163 -10.17 25.65 -5.90
C TRP A 163 -8.86 26.33 -5.49
N GLU A 164 -8.38 26.02 -4.28
CA GLU A 164 -7.07 26.45 -3.83
C GLU A 164 -6.15 25.24 -3.68
N GLU A 165 -4.91 25.38 -4.15
CA GLU A 165 -3.89 24.35 -4.00
C GLU A 165 -3.39 24.31 -2.55
N ALA A 166 -3.67 23.20 -1.85
CA ALA A 166 -3.23 22.96 -0.48
C ALA A 166 -1.80 22.43 -0.42
N THR A 167 -1.46 21.54 -1.36
CA THR A 167 -0.12 20.96 -1.45
C THR A 167 0.18 20.49 -2.87
N ARG A 168 1.48 20.42 -3.15
CA ARG A 168 2.00 19.92 -4.42
C ARG A 168 3.11 18.93 -4.15
N LEU A 169 2.99 17.74 -4.72
CA LEU A 169 3.99 16.68 -4.65
C LEU A 169 4.51 16.41 -6.05
N THR A 170 5.81 16.23 -6.19
CA THR A 170 6.42 16.04 -7.51
C THR A 170 7.33 14.82 -7.51
N ALA A 171 7.16 13.97 -8.52
CA ALA A 171 8.10 12.91 -8.87
C ALA A 171 9.00 13.43 -9.99
N GLU A 172 10.24 13.74 -9.66
CA GLU A 172 11.30 14.08 -10.58
C GLU A 172 11.88 12.82 -11.24
N PRO A 173 12.64 12.93 -12.34
CA PRO A 173 13.18 11.76 -13.06
C PRO A 173 13.91 10.75 -12.17
N GLU A 174 14.64 11.21 -11.17
CA GLU A 174 15.38 10.34 -10.21
C GLU A 174 14.48 9.65 -9.20
N ASN A 175 13.23 10.07 -9.05
CA ASN A 175 12.25 9.46 -8.14
C ASN A 175 11.41 8.37 -8.80
N PHE A 176 11.55 8.18 -10.11
CA PHE A 176 10.83 7.13 -10.80
C PHE A 176 11.43 5.75 -10.52
N LEU A 177 10.53 4.80 -10.31
CA LEU A 177 10.84 3.39 -10.14
C LEU A 177 10.67 2.69 -11.49
N GLU A 178 11.74 2.11 -12.02
CA GLU A 178 11.69 1.46 -13.33
C GLU A 178 11.39 -0.03 -13.24
N TRP A 179 10.49 -0.50 -14.11
CA TRP A 179 10.22 -1.92 -14.29
C TRP A 179 9.82 -2.22 -15.73
N LYS A 180 10.59 -3.08 -16.40
CA LYS A 180 10.38 -3.50 -17.80
C LYS A 180 10.18 -2.33 -18.79
N GLY A 181 10.88 -1.21 -18.57
CA GLY A 181 10.78 -0.02 -19.41
C GLY A 181 9.64 0.92 -19.08
N HIS A 182 8.79 0.60 -18.11
CA HIS A 182 7.79 1.52 -17.58
C HIS A 182 8.30 2.24 -16.35
N ARG A 183 7.97 3.51 -16.24
CA ARG A 183 8.30 4.36 -15.08
C ARG A 183 7.11 4.46 -14.15
N HIS A 184 7.36 4.30 -12.85
CA HIS A 184 6.34 4.33 -11.82
C HIS A 184 6.71 5.37 -10.76
N PHE A 185 5.72 5.88 -10.03
CA PHE A 185 5.95 6.78 -8.92
C PHE A 185 5.12 6.38 -7.71
N LEU A 186 5.64 6.71 -6.53
CA LEU A 186 4.94 6.64 -5.25
C LEU A 186 5.29 7.90 -4.47
N LEU A 187 4.29 8.74 -4.24
CA LEU A 187 4.39 9.97 -3.47
C LEU A 187 3.53 9.82 -2.22
N SER A 188 3.98 10.32 -1.09
CA SER A 188 3.21 10.28 0.14
C SER A 188 3.22 11.62 0.85
N HIS A 189 2.11 11.95 1.50
CA HIS A 189 1.92 13.16 2.26
C HIS A 189 1.05 12.88 3.49
N ILE A 190 1.36 13.55 4.60
CA ILE A 190 0.56 13.47 5.83
C ILE A 190 -0.21 14.77 5.97
N ILE A 191 -1.53 14.66 6.00
CA ILE A 191 -2.42 15.79 6.24
C ILE A 191 -2.83 15.75 7.70
N THR A 192 -2.38 16.71 8.49
CA THR A 192 -2.73 16.84 9.91
C THR A 192 -3.96 17.72 10.11
N ASP A 193 -4.08 18.76 9.30
CA ASP A 193 -5.19 19.70 9.31
C ASP A 193 -5.68 19.93 7.88
N TRP A 194 -6.98 19.81 7.65
CA TRP A 194 -7.58 20.11 6.38
C TRP A 194 -8.42 21.40 6.54
N PRO A 195 -7.94 22.53 6.03
CA PRO A 195 -8.53 23.84 6.32
C PRO A 195 -9.74 24.19 5.43
N TYR A 196 -10.19 23.25 4.58
CA TYR A 196 -11.22 23.50 3.59
C TYR A 196 -12.56 22.90 3.99
N ASP A 197 -13.66 23.56 3.61
CA ASP A 197 -15.02 23.15 3.94
C ASP A 197 -15.50 21.94 3.14
N SER A 198 -14.86 21.67 2.00
CA SER A 198 -15.24 20.58 1.12
C SER A 198 -14.22 19.45 1.10
N GLY A 199 -14.57 18.40 0.38
CA GLY A 199 -13.70 17.26 0.11
C GLY A 199 -12.38 17.66 -0.55
N ARG A 200 -11.39 16.79 -0.42
CA ARG A 200 -10.10 16.92 -1.05
C ARG A 200 -10.17 16.36 -2.46
N HIS A 201 -9.61 17.10 -3.40
CA HIS A 201 -9.45 16.69 -4.78
C HIS A 201 -7.97 16.70 -5.17
N ALA A 202 -7.53 15.74 -5.95
CA ALA A 202 -6.17 15.63 -6.42
C ALA A 202 -6.12 15.58 -7.95
N TRP A 203 -5.15 16.28 -8.55
CA TRP A 203 -4.90 16.25 -9.98
C TRP A 203 -3.52 15.70 -10.27
N ALA A 204 -3.45 14.74 -11.20
CA ALA A 204 -2.19 14.29 -11.75
C ALA A 204 -1.86 15.09 -13.00
N ILE A 205 -0.65 15.65 -13.05
CA ILE A 205 -0.18 16.50 -14.13
C ILE A 205 1.18 15.97 -14.59
N GLY A 206 1.25 15.55 -15.85
CA GLY A 206 2.50 15.15 -16.50
C GLY A 206 3.11 16.29 -17.30
N TYR A 207 4.38 16.58 -17.09
CA TYR A 207 5.13 17.64 -17.77
C TYR A 207 6.25 17.07 -18.64
N ASP A 208 6.51 17.72 -19.77
CA ASP A 208 7.69 17.48 -20.59
C ASP A 208 8.96 18.13 -20.01
N ALA A 209 10.10 17.88 -20.65
CA ALA A 209 11.40 18.47 -20.26
C ALA A 209 11.44 20.00 -20.35
N ALA A 210 10.53 20.61 -21.10
CA ALA A 210 10.43 22.09 -21.22
C ALA A 210 9.44 22.66 -20.17
N GLY A 211 8.79 21.84 -19.39
CA GLY A 211 7.80 22.23 -18.39
C GLY A 211 6.39 22.46 -18.96
N ASN A 212 6.12 22.03 -20.20
CA ASN A 212 4.77 22.08 -20.75
C ASN A 212 3.94 20.92 -20.26
N VAL A 213 2.65 21.14 -20.04
CA VAL A 213 1.70 20.10 -19.67
C VAL A 213 1.46 19.17 -20.84
N VAL A 214 1.77 17.88 -20.67
CA VAL A 214 1.48 16.79 -21.61
C VAL A 214 0.09 16.22 -21.35
N THR A 215 -0.24 16.04 -20.07
CA THR A 215 -1.54 15.51 -19.65
C THR A 215 -1.89 16.05 -18.25
N GLU A 216 -3.19 16.24 -18.01
CA GLU A 216 -3.73 16.62 -16.70
C GLU A 216 -5.10 15.98 -16.53
N PHE A 217 -5.35 15.38 -15.37
CA PHE A 217 -6.67 14.83 -15.02
C PHE A 217 -6.84 14.76 -13.50
N GLU A 218 -8.09 14.75 -13.08
CA GLU A 218 -8.45 14.56 -11.68
C GLU A 218 -8.29 13.10 -11.29
N ILE A 219 -7.62 12.85 -10.17
CA ILE A 219 -7.53 11.55 -9.53
C ILE A 219 -8.82 11.32 -8.77
N LEU A 220 -9.69 10.47 -9.30
CA LEU A 220 -10.93 10.13 -8.61
C LEU A 220 -10.62 9.27 -7.39
N GLU A 221 -11.13 9.64 -6.24
CA GLU A 221 -11.04 8.87 -5.02
C GLU A 221 -11.69 7.50 -5.25
N GLY A 222 -10.92 6.43 -5.06
CA GLY A 222 -11.42 5.08 -5.26
C GLY A 222 -11.77 4.74 -6.71
N THR A 223 -10.93 5.07 -7.68
CA THR A 223 -11.08 4.56 -9.04
C THR A 223 -11.04 3.04 -9.03
N HIS A 224 -12.24 2.46 -8.91
CA HIS A 224 -12.47 1.03 -9.04
C HIS A 224 -12.30 0.64 -10.50
N SER A 225 -11.12 0.27 -10.93
CA SER A 225 -10.99 -0.55 -12.12
C SER A 225 -11.26 -2.00 -11.71
N TYR A 226 -12.53 -2.39 -11.77
CA TYR A 226 -12.84 -3.80 -11.79
C TYR A 226 -12.33 -4.34 -13.13
N PHE A 227 -11.35 -5.22 -13.06
CA PHE A 227 -11.04 -6.07 -14.22
C PHE A 227 -12.27 -6.95 -14.45
N GLY A 228 -13.06 -6.65 -15.48
CA GLY A 228 -14.18 -7.44 -15.96
C GLY A 228 -13.71 -8.61 -16.81
#